data_d6c309e834b6c6ae43b9a65d2644046e
#
_entry.id   d6c309e834b6c6ae43b9a65d2644046e
#
_cell.length_a   1.000
_cell.length_b   1.000
_cell.length_c   1.000
_cell.angle_alpha   90.00
_cell.angle_beta   90.00
_cell.angle_gamma   90.00
#
_symmetry.space_group_name_H-M   'P 1'
#
loop_
_entity.id
_entity.type
_entity.pdbx_description
1 polymer ?
#
loop_
_entity_poly.entity_id
_entity_poly.type
_entity_poly.pdbx_seq_one_letter_code
_entity_poly.pdbx_strand_id
1 'polypeptide(L)'
;EALLLEILSDWQITVPKLGTAKAHTIPVGVMTSNQERRLGDPLRRRSLYQRIEHPDVKKEAEILDIRTVDAPLELKAQAVGLAQALRGYNLVKPPSIDEIVQFVRALQLLGRMEIRPEDRDVLLPFLAKTEEDVKRLLLRDGFRERGRLQGLGQTAVSRQGSSP
;
A
#
# COMPACT_ATOMS: atom_id res chain seq x y z
N GLU A 1 5.68 13.45 -19.79
CA GLU A 1 6.07 12.24 -20.55
C GLU A 1 7.04 12.55 -21.70
N ALA A 2 6.84 13.64 -22.50
CA ALA A 2 7.70 13.97 -23.63
C ALA A 2 9.20 14.03 -23.25
N LEU A 3 9.54 14.68 -22.15
CA LEU A 3 10.91 14.76 -21.64
C LEU A 3 11.51 13.38 -21.34
N LEU A 4 10.73 12.50 -20.72
CA LEU A 4 11.19 11.13 -20.42
C LEU A 4 11.42 10.33 -21.71
N LEU A 5 10.60 10.54 -22.73
CA LEU A 5 10.77 9.90 -24.02
C LEU A 5 12.06 10.37 -24.71
N GLU A 6 12.38 11.67 -24.68
CA GLU A 6 13.63 12.21 -25.21
C GLU A 6 14.85 11.62 -24.49
N ILE A 7 14.80 11.58 -23.14
CA ILE A 7 15.88 10.99 -22.33
C ILE A 7 16.09 9.51 -22.68
N LEU A 8 15.01 8.74 -22.78
CA LEU A 8 15.09 7.30 -23.00
C LEU A 8 15.40 6.89 -24.45
N SER A 9 15.12 7.76 -25.42
CA SER A 9 15.37 7.47 -26.83
C SER A 9 16.70 7.99 -27.32
N ASP A 10 17.02 9.24 -26.95
CA ASP A 10 18.12 9.98 -27.55
C ASP A 10 19.23 10.31 -26.54
N TRP A 11 19.04 9.91 -25.29
CA TRP A 11 19.96 10.16 -24.17
C TRP A 11 20.35 11.63 -24.07
N GLN A 12 19.38 12.50 -24.31
CA GLN A 12 19.53 13.94 -24.25
C GLN A 12 18.33 14.60 -23.58
N ILE A 13 18.48 15.83 -23.21
CA ILE A 13 17.44 16.68 -22.67
C ILE A 13 17.50 18.07 -23.33
N THR A 14 16.40 18.53 -23.88
CA THR A 14 16.28 19.86 -24.44
C THR A 14 15.63 20.79 -23.44
N VAL A 15 16.38 21.76 -22.94
CA VAL A 15 15.89 22.80 -22.01
C VAL A 15 15.63 24.08 -22.80
N PRO A 16 14.38 24.60 -22.79
CA PRO A 16 14.07 25.85 -23.46
C PRO A 16 15.03 26.97 -23.05
N LYS A 17 15.58 27.71 -24.00
CA LYS A 17 16.55 28.81 -23.85
C LYS A 17 17.98 28.41 -23.41
N LEU A 18 18.19 27.17 -22.98
CA LEU A 18 19.53 26.70 -22.56
C LEU A 18 20.15 25.73 -23.59
N GLY A 19 19.34 25.21 -24.53
CA GLY A 19 19.81 24.28 -25.55
C GLY A 19 19.68 22.82 -25.12
N THR A 20 20.35 21.94 -25.88
CA THR A 20 20.30 20.49 -25.68
C THR A 20 21.55 20.00 -24.99
N ALA A 21 21.36 19.32 -23.87
CA ALA A 21 22.41 18.59 -23.14
C ALA A 21 22.33 17.11 -23.52
N LYS A 22 23.44 16.53 -23.98
CA LYS A 22 23.55 15.10 -24.28
C LYS A 22 24.26 14.37 -23.16
N ALA A 23 23.84 13.14 -22.90
CA ALA A 23 24.54 12.28 -21.95
C ALA A 23 25.91 11.88 -22.47
N HIS A 24 26.92 11.93 -21.63
CA HIS A 24 28.26 11.44 -21.95
C HIS A 24 28.34 9.90 -21.95
N THR A 25 27.48 9.26 -21.17
CA THR A 25 27.35 7.81 -21.03
C THR A 25 25.90 7.42 -21.02
N ILE A 26 25.58 6.20 -21.45
CA ILE A 26 24.20 5.69 -21.38
C ILE A 26 23.90 5.32 -19.92
N PRO A 27 22.99 6.04 -19.23
CA PRO A 27 22.65 5.77 -17.86
C PRO A 27 21.70 4.57 -17.73
N VAL A 28 21.72 3.92 -16.57
CA VAL A 28 20.65 3.00 -16.16
C VAL A 28 19.55 3.83 -15.50
N GLY A 29 18.36 3.80 -16.06
CA GLY A 29 17.20 4.51 -15.52
C GLY A 29 16.24 3.55 -14.83
N VAL A 30 15.84 3.85 -13.60
CA VAL A 30 14.76 3.13 -12.89
C VAL A 30 13.63 4.10 -12.63
N MET A 31 12.44 3.74 -13.08
CA MET A 31 11.23 4.54 -12.88
C MET A 31 10.22 3.76 -12.05
N THR A 32 9.59 4.43 -11.10
CA THR A 32 8.49 3.87 -10.31
C THR A 32 7.20 4.62 -10.60
N SER A 33 6.08 3.92 -10.56
CA SER A 33 4.75 4.49 -10.75
C SER A 33 3.76 3.82 -9.80
N ASN A 34 2.94 4.62 -9.13
CA ASN A 34 1.82 4.13 -8.31
C ASN A 34 0.54 3.89 -9.12
N GLN A 35 0.64 3.93 -10.44
CA GLN A 35 -0.48 3.72 -11.39
C GLN A 35 -1.64 4.71 -11.28
N GLU A 36 -1.49 5.84 -10.60
CA GLU A 36 -2.52 6.90 -10.59
C GLU A 36 -2.81 7.44 -12.00
N ARG A 37 -1.79 7.39 -12.86
CA ARG A 37 -1.94 7.65 -14.29
C ARG A 37 -1.43 6.46 -15.08
N ARG A 38 -2.14 6.10 -16.14
CA ARG A 38 -1.65 5.08 -17.08
C ARG A 38 -0.39 5.60 -17.74
N LEU A 39 0.69 4.83 -17.63
CA LEU A 39 1.89 5.08 -18.41
C LEU A 39 1.55 4.90 -19.90
N GLY A 40 1.91 5.89 -20.72
CA GLY A 40 1.73 5.81 -22.15
C GLY A 40 2.49 4.64 -22.77
N ASP A 41 1.91 4.05 -23.82
CA ASP A 41 2.53 2.94 -24.54
C ASP A 41 3.96 3.24 -25.03
N PRO A 42 4.32 4.48 -25.44
CA PRO A 42 5.68 4.80 -25.84
C PRO A 42 6.71 4.60 -24.73
N LEU A 43 6.39 4.94 -23.49
CA LEU A 43 7.29 4.71 -22.32
C LEU A 43 7.40 3.23 -22.00
N ARG A 44 6.28 2.51 -22.00
CA ARG A 44 6.25 1.07 -21.73
C ARG A 44 7.08 0.27 -22.73
N ARG A 45 7.05 0.65 -24.01
CA ARG A 45 7.83 -0.04 -25.07
C ARG A 45 9.33 0.21 -24.99
N ARG A 46 9.76 1.27 -24.29
CA ARG A 46 11.19 1.62 -24.12
C ARG A 46 11.75 1.18 -22.78
N SER A 47 10.96 0.47 -21.96
CA SER A 47 11.33 0.08 -20.62
C SER A 47 11.04 -1.41 -20.39
N LEU A 48 11.80 -2.05 -19.53
CA LEU A 48 11.38 -3.30 -18.92
C LEU A 48 10.30 -2.97 -17.89
N TYR A 49 9.08 -3.39 -18.16
CA TYR A 49 7.95 -3.13 -17.28
C TYR A 49 7.75 -4.30 -16.32
N GLN A 50 7.92 -4.02 -15.04
CA GLN A 50 7.66 -4.97 -13.96
C GLN A 50 6.50 -4.46 -13.11
N ARG A 51 5.43 -5.22 -13.02
CA ARG A 51 4.36 -4.98 -12.05
C ARG A 51 4.77 -5.56 -10.71
N ILE A 52 4.66 -4.75 -9.66
CA ILE A 52 4.88 -5.18 -8.28
C ILE A 52 3.50 -5.35 -7.65
N GLU A 53 3.16 -6.58 -7.29
CA GLU A 53 1.93 -6.90 -6.57
C GLU A 53 2.05 -6.53 -5.09
N HIS A 54 0.90 -6.44 -4.39
CA HIS A 54 0.91 -6.33 -2.93
C HIS A 54 1.64 -7.52 -2.32
N PRO A 55 2.40 -7.32 -1.24
CA PRO A 55 3.06 -8.40 -0.54
C PRO A 55 2.04 -9.45 -0.04
N ASP A 56 2.45 -10.68 0.05
CA ASP A 56 1.68 -11.71 0.75
C ASP A 56 1.69 -11.48 2.27
N VAL A 57 0.87 -12.24 2.99
CA VAL A 57 0.72 -12.13 4.46
C VAL A 57 2.06 -12.25 5.18
N LYS A 58 2.91 -13.20 4.76
CA LYS A 58 4.22 -13.43 5.38
C LYS A 58 5.13 -12.24 5.19
N LYS A 59 5.21 -11.74 3.97
CA LYS A 59 6.05 -10.58 3.63
C LYS A 59 5.56 -9.30 4.29
N GLU A 60 4.26 -9.12 4.43
CA GLU A 60 3.70 -7.98 5.18
C GLU A 60 4.08 -8.03 6.65
N ALA A 61 3.99 -9.21 7.27
CA ALA A 61 4.41 -9.39 8.66
C ALA A 61 5.90 -9.05 8.84
N GLU A 62 6.78 -9.56 7.96
CA GLU A 62 8.21 -9.22 7.95
C GLU A 62 8.46 -7.71 7.84
N ILE A 63 7.71 -7.03 6.94
CA ILE A 63 7.84 -5.58 6.77
C ILE A 63 7.40 -4.84 8.03
N LEU A 64 6.29 -5.24 8.65
CA LEU A 64 5.84 -4.64 9.91
C LEU A 64 6.85 -4.88 11.03
N ASP A 65 7.46 -6.05 11.11
CA ASP A 65 8.49 -6.35 12.12
C ASP A 65 9.70 -5.42 12.00
N ILE A 66 10.12 -5.13 10.78
CA ILE A 66 11.25 -4.23 10.52
C ILE A 66 10.85 -2.75 10.74
N ARG A 67 9.66 -2.36 10.29
CA ARG A 67 9.23 -0.96 10.24
C ARG A 67 8.57 -0.46 11.54
N THR A 68 8.10 -1.36 12.40
CA THR A 68 7.40 -1.09 13.66
C THR A 68 7.96 -1.96 14.79
N VAL A 69 9.28 -1.86 15.04
CA VAL A 69 10.03 -2.75 15.95
C VAL A 69 9.38 -2.84 17.33
N ASP A 70 8.99 -1.70 17.92
CA ASP A 70 8.42 -1.62 19.26
C ASP A 70 6.91 -1.95 19.31
N ALA A 71 6.27 -2.28 18.19
CA ALA A 71 4.86 -2.63 18.21
C ALA A 71 4.64 -4.03 18.75
N PRO A 72 3.59 -4.24 19.58
CA PRO A 72 3.20 -5.56 20.05
C PRO A 72 2.93 -6.52 18.88
N LEU A 73 3.34 -7.78 19.06
CA LEU A 73 3.17 -8.80 18.02
C LEU A 73 1.69 -8.99 17.65
N GLU A 74 0.81 -8.97 18.65
CA GLU A 74 -0.64 -9.08 18.45
C GLU A 74 -1.18 -7.95 17.57
N LEU A 75 -0.76 -6.70 17.84
CA LEU A 75 -1.14 -5.54 17.05
C LEU A 75 -0.70 -5.67 15.58
N LYS A 76 0.54 -6.14 15.35
CA LYS A 76 1.07 -6.38 14.01
C LYS A 76 0.27 -7.46 13.28
N ALA A 77 0.00 -8.58 13.94
CA ALA A 77 -0.76 -9.68 13.37
C ALA A 77 -2.18 -9.25 12.97
N GLN A 78 -2.86 -8.51 13.84
CA GLN A 78 -4.19 -7.95 13.55
C GLN A 78 -4.15 -6.95 12.41
N ALA A 79 -3.13 -6.09 12.33
CA ALA A 79 -2.97 -5.12 11.24
C ALA A 79 -2.78 -5.80 9.88
N VAL A 80 -1.96 -6.87 9.81
CA VAL A 80 -1.81 -7.68 8.59
C VAL A 80 -3.13 -8.33 8.20
N GLY A 81 -3.83 -8.96 9.15
CA GLY A 81 -5.13 -9.58 8.90
C GLY A 81 -6.16 -8.58 8.38
N LEU A 82 -6.19 -7.39 8.96
CA LEU A 82 -7.06 -6.30 8.51
C LEU A 82 -6.71 -5.84 7.08
N ALA A 83 -5.43 -5.65 6.77
CA ALA A 83 -4.98 -5.25 5.44
C ALA A 83 -5.42 -6.25 4.36
N GLN A 84 -5.22 -7.54 4.62
CA GLN A 84 -5.63 -8.61 3.70
C GLN A 84 -7.16 -8.65 3.52
N ALA A 85 -7.92 -8.51 4.61
CA ALA A 85 -9.38 -8.46 4.53
C ALA A 85 -9.87 -7.26 3.69
N LEU A 86 -9.28 -6.07 3.89
CA LEU A 86 -9.64 -4.85 3.17
C LEU A 86 -9.35 -4.95 1.67
N ARG A 87 -8.25 -5.59 1.27
CA ARG A 87 -7.95 -5.82 -0.15
C ARG A 87 -8.98 -6.72 -0.83
N GLY A 88 -9.60 -7.63 -0.07
CA GLY A 88 -10.72 -8.44 -0.54
C GLY A 88 -12.04 -7.66 -0.70
N TYR A 89 -12.12 -6.40 -0.25
CA TYR A 89 -13.38 -5.63 -0.25
C TYR A 89 -13.64 -4.82 -1.52
N ASN A 90 -12.84 -4.99 -2.55
CA ASN A 90 -12.99 -4.25 -3.81
C ASN A 90 -13.05 -2.73 -3.61
N LEU A 91 -12.14 -2.22 -2.78
CA LEU A 91 -11.98 -0.78 -2.55
C LEU A 91 -11.43 -0.11 -3.81
N VAL A 92 -11.77 1.16 -4.00
CA VAL A 92 -11.21 1.99 -5.09
C VAL A 92 -9.71 2.17 -4.89
N LYS A 93 -9.29 2.41 -3.64
CA LYS A 93 -7.89 2.48 -3.21
C LYS A 93 -7.66 1.55 -2.02
N PRO A 94 -7.29 0.29 -2.25
CA PRO A 94 -6.90 -0.60 -1.16
C PRO A 94 -5.69 -0.05 -0.42
N PRO A 95 -5.60 -0.23 0.91
CA PRO A 95 -4.49 0.30 1.70
C PRO A 95 -3.16 -0.32 1.26
N SER A 96 -2.17 0.54 1.07
CA SER A 96 -0.78 0.17 0.81
C SER A 96 -0.11 -0.32 2.10
N ILE A 97 1.04 -0.98 1.95
CA ILE A 97 1.82 -1.43 3.12
C ILE A 97 2.28 -0.25 3.99
N ASP A 98 2.62 0.89 3.37
CA ASP A 98 3.06 2.07 4.12
C ASP A 98 1.91 2.66 4.96
N GLU A 99 0.69 2.67 4.45
CA GLU A 99 -0.49 3.09 5.20
C GLU A 99 -0.76 2.18 6.41
N ILE A 100 -0.54 0.87 6.27
CA ILE A 100 -0.63 -0.08 7.38
C ILE A 100 0.48 0.16 8.42
N VAL A 101 1.71 0.44 7.98
CA VAL A 101 2.81 0.83 8.88
C VAL A 101 2.46 2.10 9.67
N GLN A 102 1.96 3.13 8.99
CA GLN A 102 1.54 4.37 9.66
C GLN A 102 0.38 4.14 10.62
N PHE A 103 -0.56 3.29 10.24
CA PHE A 103 -1.66 2.89 11.13
C PHE A 103 -1.16 2.22 12.42
N VAL A 104 -0.27 1.23 12.31
CA VAL A 104 0.33 0.56 13.48
C VAL A 104 1.06 1.57 14.36
N ARG A 105 1.84 2.49 13.77
CA ARG A 105 2.52 3.55 14.52
C ARG A 105 1.56 4.49 15.25
N ALA A 106 0.45 4.85 14.61
CA ALA A 106 -0.57 5.68 15.26
C ALA A 106 -1.17 4.98 16.48
N LEU A 107 -1.49 3.69 16.38
CA LEU A 107 -1.98 2.91 17.50
C LEU A 107 -0.94 2.75 18.62
N GLN A 108 0.35 2.58 18.28
CA GLN A 108 1.43 2.58 19.28
C GLN A 108 1.50 3.90 20.04
N LEU A 109 1.41 5.04 19.36
CA LEU A 109 1.40 6.36 19.99
C LEU A 109 0.20 6.55 20.94
N LEU A 110 -0.91 5.88 20.64
CA LEU A 110 -2.10 5.84 21.50
C LEU A 110 -1.98 4.79 22.64
N GLY A 111 -0.83 4.12 22.79
CA GLY A 111 -0.60 3.09 23.79
C GLY A 111 -1.44 1.82 23.57
N ARG A 112 -1.86 1.54 22.34
CA ARG A 112 -2.66 0.35 22.02
C ARG A 112 -1.77 -0.88 21.88
N MET A 113 -2.21 -1.98 22.50
CA MET A 113 -1.58 -3.30 22.39
C MET A 113 -2.26 -4.18 21.34
N GLU A 114 -3.49 -3.84 20.97
CA GLU A 114 -4.36 -4.53 20.04
C GLU A 114 -5.29 -3.53 19.33
N ILE A 115 -5.88 -3.93 18.22
CA ILE A 115 -6.91 -3.14 17.52
C ILE A 115 -8.25 -3.33 18.24
N ARG A 116 -8.87 -2.24 18.66
CA ARG A 116 -10.17 -2.25 19.35
C ARG A 116 -11.27 -1.66 18.47
N PRO A 117 -12.54 -2.03 18.74
CA PRO A 117 -13.69 -1.48 18.02
C PRO A 117 -13.77 0.06 18.07
N GLU A 118 -13.38 0.66 19.19
CA GLU A 118 -13.35 2.12 19.36
C GLU A 118 -12.29 2.82 18.53
N ASP A 119 -11.27 2.11 18.07
CA ASP A 119 -10.20 2.67 17.23
C ASP A 119 -10.65 2.89 15.77
N ARG A 120 -11.92 2.59 15.44
CA ARG A 120 -12.50 2.75 14.11
C ARG A 120 -12.27 4.13 13.51
N ASP A 121 -12.47 5.18 14.29
CA ASP A 121 -12.34 6.55 13.80
C ASP A 121 -10.87 6.91 13.49
N VAL A 122 -9.93 6.27 14.21
CA VAL A 122 -8.50 6.32 13.90
C VAL A 122 -8.15 5.49 12.67
N LEU A 123 -8.83 4.34 12.47
CA LEU A 123 -8.62 3.42 11.36
C LEU A 123 -9.02 4.01 10.00
N LEU A 124 -10.18 4.67 9.94
CA LEU A 124 -10.76 5.10 8.68
C LEU A 124 -9.84 5.99 7.83
N PRO A 125 -9.15 7.03 8.37
CA PRO A 125 -8.26 7.88 7.59
C PRO A 125 -7.06 7.15 6.99
N PHE A 126 -6.60 6.05 7.59
CA PHE A 126 -5.51 5.23 7.07
C PHE A 126 -5.99 4.24 6.02
N LEU A 127 -7.20 3.70 6.18
CA LEU A 127 -7.71 2.57 5.41
C LEU A 127 -8.59 2.97 4.23
N ALA A 128 -9.23 4.15 4.29
CA ALA A 128 -10.11 4.66 3.26
C ALA A 128 -9.67 6.04 2.81
N LYS A 129 -9.24 6.15 1.56
CA LYS A 129 -8.75 7.40 0.97
C LYS A 129 -9.78 8.12 0.10
N THR A 130 -10.90 7.48 -0.17
CA THR A 130 -11.99 8.05 -0.96
C THR A 130 -13.30 8.02 -0.16
N GLU A 131 -14.20 8.95 -0.43
CA GLU A 131 -15.54 8.93 0.18
C GLU A 131 -16.30 7.65 -0.15
N GLU A 132 -16.07 7.09 -1.34
CA GLU A 132 -16.69 5.85 -1.76
C GLU A 132 -16.21 4.67 -0.92
N ASP A 133 -14.90 4.60 -0.64
CA ASP A 133 -14.33 3.56 0.21
C ASP A 133 -14.81 3.68 1.65
N VAL A 134 -14.89 4.91 2.19
CA VAL A 134 -15.49 5.16 3.51
C VAL A 134 -16.92 4.63 3.55
N LYS A 135 -17.75 4.98 2.57
CA LYS A 135 -19.15 4.50 2.50
C LYS A 135 -19.21 2.99 2.41
N ARG A 136 -18.37 2.36 1.57
CA ARG A 136 -18.30 0.90 1.41
C ARG A 136 -17.92 0.19 2.72
N LEU A 137 -16.94 0.72 3.45
CA LEU A 137 -16.52 0.17 4.74
C LEU A 137 -17.62 0.33 5.80
N LEU A 138 -18.25 1.51 5.86
CA LEU A 138 -19.31 1.79 6.82
C LEU A 138 -20.58 0.95 6.59
N LEU A 139 -20.85 0.51 5.37
CA LEU A 139 -21.99 -0.34 5.05
C LEU A 139 -21.77 -1.81 5.42
N ARG A 140 -20.55 -2.24 5.70
CA ARG A 140 -20.26 -3.63 6.07
C ARG A 140 -20.46 -3.86 7.57
N ASP A 141 -21.01 -5.02 7.92
CA ASP A 141 -21.41 -5.36 9.30
C ASP A 141 -20.26 -5.29 10.30
N GLY A 142 -19.02 -5.61 9.89
CA GLY A 142 -17.82 -5.49 10.73
C GLY A 142 -17.45 -4.06 11.11
N PHE A 143 -17.99 -3.07 10.40
CA PHE A 143 -17.80 -1.64 10.69
C PHE A 143 -19.07 -0.96 11.25
N ARG A 144 -20.22 -1.64 11.21
CA ARG A 144 -21.50 -1.10 11.72
C ARG A 144 -21.65 -1.22 13.23
N GLU A 145 -21.14 -2.27 13.83
CA GLU A 145 -21.26 -2.50 15.27
C GLU A 145 -19.92 -2.28 15.97
N ARG A 146 -19.94 -1.55 17.06
CA ARG A 146 -18.78 -1.28 17.96
C ARG A 146 -18.17 -2.56 18.57
N GLY A 147 -18.50 -3.74 18.10
CA GLY A 147 -18.16 -5.02 18.73
C GLY A 147 -17.52 -6.11 17.88
N ARG A 148 -17.21 -5.91 16.59
CA ARG A 148 -16.83 -7.04 15.71
C ARG A 148 -15.53 -6.91 14.90
N LEU A 149 -14.59 -6.06 15.26
CA LEU A 149 -13.26 -6.11 14.64
C LEU A 149 -12.47 -7.40 15.01
N GLN A 150 -12.87 -8.10 16.06
CA GLN A 150 -12.29 -9.39 16.44
C GLN A 150 -12.45 -10.50 15.36
N GLY A 151 -13.48 -10.44 14.52
CA GLY A 151 -13.71 -11.44 13.46
C GLY A 151 -12.81 -11.28 12.23
N LEU A 152 -12.28 -10.10 11.96
CA LEU A 152 -11.50 -9.84 10.74
C LEU A 152 -10.06 -10.35 10.86
N GLY A 153 -9.46 -10.30 12.05
CA GLY A 153 -8.11 -10.82 12.27
C GLY A 153 -8.04 -12.34 12.45
N GLN A 154 -9.06 -12.94 13.09
CA GLN A 154 -9.06 -14.37 13.37
C GLN A 154 -9.32 -15.25 12.14
N THR A 155 -10.06 -14.77 11.14
CA THR A 155 -10.35 -15.55 9.93
C THR A 155 -9.13 -15.75 9.02
N ALA A 156 -8.14 -14.87 9.10
CA ALA A 156 -6.91 -15.02 8.31
C ALA A 156 -5.91 -16.00 8.95
N VAL A 157 -5.88 -16.09 10.28
CA VAL A 157 -4.96 -16.97 11.01
C VAL A 157 -5.46 -18.42 11.08
N SER A 158 -6.79 -18.63 11.17
CA SER A 158 -7.36 -19.97 11.30
C SER A 158 -7.39 -20.81 10.00
N ARG A 159 -7.14 -20.21 8.83
CA ARG A 159 -7.07 -20.95 7.56
C ARG A 159 -5.71 -21.59 7.25
N GLN A 160 -4.67 -21.30 8.03
CA GLN A 160 -3.34 -21.90 7.83
C GLN A 160 -3.04 -23.09 8.77
N GLY A 161 -3.97 -23.46 9.65
CA GLY A 161 -3.77 -24.52 10.65
C GLY A 161 -4.33 -25.90 10.30
N SER A 162 -4.87 -26.12 9.08
CA SER A 162 -5.42 -27.43 8.69
C SER A 162 -5.01 -27.80 7.27
N SER A 163 -3.86 -28.39 7.16
CA SER A 163 -3.55 -29.34 6.09
C SER A 163 -2.69 -30.46 6.66
N PRO A 164 -3.04 -31.72 6.38
CA PRO A 164 -2.43 -32.92 6.92
C PRO A 164 -1.01 -33.15 6.39
#